data_31f0fb66c8744e3150af9957f2e371bc
#
_entry.id   31f0fb66c8744e3150af9957f2e371bc
#
_cell.length_a   1.000
_cell.length_b   1.000
_cell.length_c   1.000
_cell.angle_alpha   90.00
_cell.angle_beta   90.00
_cell.angle_gamma   90.00
#
_symmetry.space_group_name_H-M   'P 1'
#
loop_
_entity.id
_entity.type
_entity.pdbx_description
1 polymer ?
#
loop_
_entity_poly.entity_id
_entity_poly.type
_entity_poly.pdbx_seq_one_letter_code
_entity_poly.pdbx_strand_id
1 'polypeptide(L)'
;MEPSEQSEKDVIKLQDLEKSLARESRFRVLLSKMVHLIALGLPVVIIWLAQPGASLFPWHPTLMSIGFGFLMTEAIMLFSPQSSVLPTLSRATKAQVHWMIQLGAITFTSTGFAVIIYNKYLYGKNHFTSWHGWFGLATMIMVFLQALQGVSIFYPSFALFKAKLGQRKQLHALFGTLVFMLASTTIVLGYFSSWFVNKTNDIVWWGSVFSTLVMAGIIVGQVTNEYAARNKPSK
;
A
#
# COMPACT_ATOMS: atom_id res chain seq x y z
N MET A 1 43.81 -23.86 -29.29
CA MET A 1 43.69 -22.39 -29.38
C MET A 1 43.36 -21.89 -27.98
N GLU A 2 44.29 -21.22 -27.32
CA GLU A 2 43.99 -20.54 -26.04
C GLU A 2 43.04 -19.36 -26.28
N PRO A 3 42.04 -19.15 -25.39
CA PRO A 3 41.15 -18.02 -25.47
C PRO A 3 42.01 -16.71 -25.37
N SER A 4 41.70 -15.74 -26.17
CA SER A 4 42.40 -14.42 -26.10
C SER A 4 42.13 -13.83 -24.69
N GLU A 5 43.12 -13.09 -24.15
CA GLU A 5 43.00 -12.38 -22.85
C GLU A 5 41.75 -11.49 -22.78
N GLN A 6 41.32 -10.96 -23.89
CA GLN A 6 40.08 -10.17 -24.02
C GLN A 6 38.83 -11.04 -23.81
N SER A 7 38.79 -12.26 -24.36
CA SER A 7 37.71 -13.20 -24.19
C SER A 7 37.51 -13.63 -22.73
N GLU A 8 38.63 -13.83 -22.02
CA GLU A 8 38.58 -14.18 -20.59
C GLU A 8 38.06 -13.02 -19.72
N LYS A 9 38.52 -11.79 -20.00
CA LYS A 9 37.99 -10.58 -19.33
C LYS A 9 36.49 -10.37 -19.57
N ASP A 10 35.99 -10.62 -20.77
CA ASP A 10 34.58 -10.50 -21.10
C ASP A 10 33.74 -11.56 -20.39
N VAL A 11 34.23 -12.80 -20.26
CA VAL A 11 33.58 -13.87 -19.49
C VAL A 11 33.48 -13.51 -18.01
N ILE A 12 34.57 -13.02 -17.40
CA ILE A 12 34.57 -12.60 -15.99
C ILE A 12 33.54 -11.47 -15.77
N LYS A 13 33.51 -10.47 -16.66
CA LYS A 13 32.57 -9.35 -16.60
C LYS A 13 31.12 -9.81 -16.70
N LEU A 14 30.81 -10.78 -17.57
CA LEU A 14 29.47 -11.36 -17.68
C LEU A 14 29.08 -12.12 -16.40
N GLN A 15 29.98 -12.91 -15.84
CA GLN A 15 29.73 -13.65 -14.58
C GLN A 15 29.45 -12.69 -13.40
N ASP A 16 30.21 -11.60 -13.31
CA ASP A 16 30.01 -10.59 -12.27
C ASP A 16 28.69 -9.85 -12.44
N LEU A 17 28.30 -9.56 -13.68
CA LEU A 17 26.99 -8.98 -13.99
C LEU A 17 25.84 -9.95 -13.60
N GLU A 18 25.95 -11.23 -13.95
CA GLU A 18 24.96 -12.24 -13.57
C GLU A 18 24.82 -12.38 -12.05
N LYS A 19 25.95 -12.41 -11.32
CA LYS A 19 25.95 -12.44 -9.84
C LYS A 19 25.29 -11.18 -9.25
N SER A 20 25.54 -10.01 -9.81
CA SER A 20 24.95 -8.75 -9.36
C SER A 20 23.44 -8.73 -9.58
N LEU A 21 22.98 -9.16 -10.76
CA LEU A 21 21.54 -9.26 -11.09
C LEU A 21 20.82 -10.27 -10.20
N ALA A 22 21.44 -11.43 -9.94
CA ALA A 22 20.88 -12.43 -9.03
C ALA A 22 20.79 -11.94 -7.59
N ARG A 23 21.77 -11.14 -7.14
CA ARG A 23 21.78 -10.52 -5.81
C ARG A 23 20.67 -9.47 -5.70
N GLU A 24 20.52 -8.62 -6.68
CA GLU A 24 19.46 -7.60 -6.74
C GLU A 24 18.07 -8.25 -6.72
N SER A 25 17.88 -9.30 -7.51
CA SER A 25 16.62 -10.07 -7.54
C SER A 25 16.27 -10.64 -6.17
N ARG A 26 17.23 -11.28 -5.49
CA ARG A 26 17.03 -11.84 -4.13
C ARG A 26 16.70 -10.76 -3.11
N PHE A 27 17.37 -9.62 -3.17
CA PHE A 27 17.09 -8.48 -2.28
C PHE A 27 15.68 -7.94 -2.47
N ARG A 28 15.24 -7.77 -3.71
CA ARG A 28 13.85 -7.33 -4.03
C ARG A 28 12.81 -8.31 -3.50
N VAL A 29 13.04 -9.63 -3.64
CA VAL A 29 12.15 -10.66 -3.07
C VAL A 29 12.09 -10.56 -1.55
N LEU A 30 13.22 -10.33 -0.87
CA LEU A 30 13.26 -10.17 0.58
C LEU A 30 12.46 -8.94 1.03
N LEU A 31 12.69 -7.77 0.40
CA LEU A 31 11.93 -6.55 0.68
C LEU A 31 10.43 -6.77 0.53
N SER A 32 10.03 -7.50 -0.49
CA SER A 32 8.62 -7.80 -0.75
C SER A 32 8.00 -8.69 0.33
N LYS A 33 8.72 -9.71 0.79
CA LYS A 33 8.27 -10.54 1.93
C LYS A 33 8.12 -9.72 3.20
N MET A 34 9.02 -8.75 3.43
CA MET A 34 8.89 -7.82 4.56
C MET A 34 7.60 -7.00 4.49
N VAL A 35 7.18 -6.55 3.29
CA VAL A 35 5.92 -5.82 3.13
C VAL A 35 4.74 -6.66 3.61
N HIS A 36 4.61 -7.92 3.20
CA HIS A 36 3.53 -8.81 3.62
C HIS A 36 3.54 -9.05 5.14
N LEU A 37 4.73 -9.26 5.73
CA LEU A 37 4.86 -9.43 7.18
C LEU A 37 4.45 -8.17 7.95
N ILE A 38 4.84 -6.99 7.49
CA ILE A 38 4.46 -5.70 8.10
C ILE A 38 2.96 -5.47 7.92
N ALA A 39 2.43 -5.69 6.71
CA ALA A 39 1.02 -5.50 6.41
C ALA A 39 0.11 -6.36 7.28
N LEU A 40 0.53 -7.58 7.63
CA LEU A 40 -0.18 -8.44 8.57
C LEU A 40 0.09 -8.08 10.02
N GLY A 41 1.35 -7.79 10.38
CA GLY A 41 1.79 -7.58 11.75
C GLY A 41 1.21 -6.30 12.39
N LEU A 42 1.18 -5.20 11.62
CA LEU A 42 0.66 -3.92 12.14
C LEU A 42 -0.81 -4.00 12.58
N PRO A 43 -1.76 -4.54 11.77
CA PRO A 43 -3.13 -4.74 12.23
C PRO A 43 -3.23 -5.66 13.45
N VAL A 44 -2.44 -6.71 13.53
CA VAL A 44 -2.42 -7.60 14.71
C VAL A 44 -2.03 -6.83 15.98
N VAL A 45 -0.98 -6.01 15.92
CA VAL A 45 -0.58 -5.14 17.05
C VAL A 45 -1.69 -4.16 17.40
N ILE A 46 -2.31 -3.51 16.41
CA ILE A 46 -3.39 -2.54 16.62
C ILE A 46 -4.61 -3.23 17.27
N ILE A 47 -5.02 -4.39 16.80
CA ILE A 47 -6.16 -5.15 17.35
C ILE A 47 -5.88 -5.53 18.80
N TRP A 48 -4.66 -6.01 19.09
CA TRP A 48 -4.24 -6.36 20.44
C TRP A 48 -4.26 -5.15 21.39
N LEU A 49 -3.81 -3.98 20.94
CA LEU A 49 -3.85 -2.74 21.73
C LEU A 49 -5.26 -2.17 21.88
N ALA A 50 -6.06 -2.23 20.81
CA ALA A 50 -7.39 -1.63 20.77
C ALA A 50 -8.43 -2.44 21.53
N GLN A 51 -8.35 -3.78 21.49
CA GLN A 51 -9.31 -4.70 22.12
C GLN A 51 -10.77 -4.33 21.76
N PRO A 52 -11.16 -4.45 20.47
CA PRO A 52 -12.49 -4.07 20.02
C PRO A 52 -13.56 -4.92 20.71
N GLY A 53 -14.70 -4.28 21.03
CA GLY A 53 -15.84 -4.93 21.71
C GLY A 53 -16.31 -4.20 22.97
N ALA A 54 -15.41 -3.59 23.74
CA ALA A 54 -15.78 -2.88 24.98
C ALA A 54 -16.45 -1.51 24.74
N SER A 55 -16.14 -0.85 23.63
CA SER A 55 -16.71 0.47 23.23
C SER A 55 -16.58 0.68 21.72
N LEU A 56 -17.10 1.81 21.20
CA LEU A 56 -17.05 2.12 19.77
C LEU A 56 -15.66 2.52 19.29
N PHE A 57 -14.92 3.31 20.09
CA PHE A 57 -13.63 3.87 19.66
C PHE A 57 -12.62 2.81 19.17
N PRO A 58 -12.39 1.67 19.85
CA PRO A 58 -11.46 0.63 19.43
C PRO A 58 -11.71 0.06 18.03
N TRP A 59 -12.94 0.10 17.54
CA TRP A 59 -13.25 -0.35 16.19
C TRP A 59 -12.66 0.54 15.12
N HIS A 60 -12.49 1.84 15.38
CA HIS A 60 -11.86 2.74 14.42
C HIS A 60 -10.42 2.32 14.07
N PRO A 61 -9.45 2.25 14.99
CA PRO A 61 -8.09 1.85 14.64
C PRO A 61 -8.02 0.41 14.11
N THR A 62 -8.86 -0.50 14.62
CA THR A 62 -8.96 -1.89 14.13
C THR A 62 -9.35 -1.94 12.66
N LEU A 63 -10.47 -1.33 12.29
CA LEU A 63 -10.99 -1.37 10.92
C LEU A 63 -10.10 -0.61 9.95
N MET A 64 -9.51 0.52 10.38
CA MET A 64 -8.57 1.30 9.59
C MET A 64 -7.28 0.53 9.31
N SER A 65 -6.72 -0.16 10.30
CA SER A 65 -5.49 -0.94 10.12
C SER A 65 -5.72 -2.17 9.21
N ILE A 66 -6.86 -2.85 9.32
CA ILE A 66 -7.22 -3.94 8.41
C ILE A 66 -7.42 -3.39 6.99
N GLY A 67 -8.18 -2.31 6.82
CA GLY A 67 -8.52 -1.76 5.52
C GLY A 67 -7.31 -1.16 4.79
N PHE A 68 -6.62 -0.22 5.41
CA PHE A 68 -5.46 0.46 4.81
C PHE A 68 -4.15 -0.31 5.00
N GLY A 69 -3.88 -0.79 6.20
CA GLY A 69 -2.62 -1.45 6.52
C GLY A 69 -2.46 -2.81 5.84
N PHE A 70 -3.53 -3.60 5.77
CA PHE A 70 -3.49 -4.93 5.22
C PHE A 70 -4.13 -5.03 3.82
N LEU A 71 -5.45 -4.86 3.71
CA LEU A 71 -6.17 -5.16 2.47
C LEU A 71 -5.72 -4.28 1.30
N MET A 72 -5.60 -2.97 1.49
CA MET A 72 -5.12 -2.06 0.44
C MET A 72 -3.69 -2.41 0.03
N THR A 73 -2.82 -2.68 0.98
CA THR A 73 -1.43 -3.09 0.74
C THR A 73 -1.36 -4.36 -0.10
N GLU A 74 -2.06 -5.42 0.30
CA GLU A 74 -2.07 -6.70 -0.42
C GLU A 74 -2.67 -6.57 -1.83
N ALA A 75 -3.71 -5.76 -1.99
CA ALA A 75 -4.29 -5.48 -3.30
C ALA A 75 -3.29 -4.82 -4.27
N ILE A 76 -2.45 -3.90 -3.78
CA ILE A 76 -1.39 -3.27 -4.58
C ILE A 76 -0.30 -4.29 -4.91
N MET A 77 0.10 -5.11 -3.93
CA MET A 77 1.16 -6.10 -4.06
C MET A 77 0.84 -7.23 -5.05
N LEU A 78 -0.43 -7.47 -5.40
CA LEU A 78 -0.83 -8.42 -6.46
C LEU A 78 -0.13 -8.16 -7.79
N PHE A 79 0.19 -6.90 -8.10
CA PHE A 79 0.84 -6.52 -9.35
C PHE A 79 2.37 -6.48 -9.28
N SER A 80 2.94 -6.74 -8.11
CA SER A 80 4.40 -6.81 -7.96
C SER A 80 4.95 -8.07 -8.67
N PRO A 81 5.95 -7.93 -9.55
CA PRO A 81 6.51 -9.06 -10.28
C PRO A 81 7.23 -10.07 -9.39
N GLN A 82 7.83 -9.58 -8.29
CA GLN A 82 8.68 -10.41 -7.41
C GLN A 82 7.97 -10.95 -6.19
N SER A 83 6.81 -10.40 -5.83
CA SER A 83 6.19 -10.64 -4.52
C SER A 83 4.70 -10.89 -4.54
N SER A 84 4.08 -10.92 -5.71
CA SER A 84 2.68 -11.28 -5.78
C SER A 84 2.44 -12.64 -5.12
N VAL A 85 1.55 -12.68 -4.13
CA VAL A 85 1.11 -13.94 -3.50
C VAL A 85 0.38 -14.87 -4.49
N LEU A 86 -0.01 -14.35 -5.66
CA LEU A 86 -0.66 -15.07 -6.75
C LEU A 86 0.12 -14.88 -8.07
N PRO A 87 1.37 -15.37 -8.16
CA PRO A 87 2.25 -15.08 -9.29
C PRO A 87 1.73 -15.66 -10.61
N THR A 88 1.05 -16.79 -10.56
CA THR A 88 0.57 -17.56 -11.73
C THR A 88 -0.69 -16.98 -12.38
N LEU A 89 -1.39 -16.08 -11.72
CA LEU A 89 -2.61 -15.50 -12.27
C LEU A 89 -2.34 -14.53 -13.41
N SER A 90 -3.23 -14.56 -14.42
CA SER A 90 -3.22 -13.58 -15.50
C SER A 90 -3.40 -12.15 -14.97
N ARG A 91 -2.92 -11.14 -15.71
CA ARG A 91 -3.13 -9.73 -15.32
C ARG A 91 -4.61 -9.35 -15.25
N ALA A 92 -5.46 -9.95 -16.06
CA ALA A 92 -6.92 -9.73 -16.02
C ALA A 92 -7.51 -10.27 -14.71
N THR A 93 -7.14 -11.50 -14.34
CA THR A 93 -7.57 -12.11 -13.06
C THR A 93 -7.02 -11.34 -11.85
N LYS A 94 -5.75 -10.90 -11.90
CA LYS A 94 -5.18 -10.03 -10.83
C LYS A 94 -5.97 -8.72 -10.69
N ALA A 95 -6.44 -8.12 -11.80
CA ALA A 95 -7.27 -6.93 -11.74
C ALA A 95 -8.63 -7.21 -11.08
N GLN A 96 -9.23 -8.38 -11.35
CA GLN A 96 -10.47 -8.81 -10.69
C GLN A 96 -10.26 -9.01 -9.18
N VAL A 97 -9.21 -9.72 -8.76
CA VAL A 97 -8.88 -9.93 -7.35
C VAL A 97 -8.55 -8.59 -6.66
N HIS A 98 -7.83 -7.71 -7.34
CA HIS A 98 -7.50 -6.37 -6.83
C HIS A 98 -8.75 -5.57 -6.47
N TRP A 99 -9.71 -5.45 -7.38
CA TRP A 99 -10.90 -4.65 -7.08
C TRP A 99 -11.76 -5.30 -5.99
N MET A 100 -11.81 -6.63 -5.89
CA MET A 100 -12.53 -7.33 -4.82
C MET A 100 -11.91 -7.05 -3.45
N ILE A 101 -10.57 -7.14 -3.35
CA ILE A 101 -9.86 -6.82 -2.09
C ILE A 101 -10.00 -5.32 -1.77
N GLN A 102 -9.91 -4.44 -2.77
CA GLN A 102 -10.11 -3.00 -2.57
C GLN A 102 -11.53 -2.65 -2.14
N LEU A 103 -12.55 -3.35 -2.63
CA LEU A 103 -13.92 -3.19 -2.14
C LEU A 103 -14.01 -3.56 -0.65
N GLY A 104 -13.38 -4.66 -0.25
CA GLY A 104 -13.23 -5.02 1.16
C GLY A 104 -12.53 -3.91 1.96
N ALA A 105 -11.40 -3.41 1.47
CA ALA A 105 -10.66 -2.32 2.11
C ALA A 105 -11.52 -1.05 2.29
N ILE A 106 -12.26 -0.64 1.27
CA ILE A 106 -13.17 0.51 1.31
C ILE A 106 -14.30 0.26 2.32
N THR A 107 -14.86 -0.94 2.37
CA THR A 107 -15.91 -1.29 3.35
C THR A 107 -15.38 -1.17 4.78
N PHE A 108 -14.22 -1.76 5.08
CA PHE A 108 -13.61 -1.67 6.41
C PHE A 108 -13.29 -0.22 6.79
N THR A 109 -12.66 0.54 5.90
CA THR A 109 -12.27 1.93 6.19
C THR A 109 -13.46 2.86 6.30
N SER A 110 -14.49 2.70 5.47
CA SER A 110 -15.73 3.48 5.56
C SER A 110 -16.48 3.20 6.87
N THR A 111 -16.56 1.93 7.29
CA THR A 111 -17.14 1.55 8.57
C THR A 111 -16.33 2.14 9.73
N GLY A 112 -14.99 2.02 9.70
CA GLY A 112 -14.12 2.59 10.72
C GLY A 112 -14.22 4.12 10.79
N PHE A 113 -14.37 4.80 9.64
CA PHE A 113 -14.60 6.24 9.59
C PHE A 113 -15.97 6.62 10.17
N ALA A 114 -17.03 5.93 9.80
CA ALA A 114 -18.36 6.16 10.34
C ALA A 114 -18.40 5.94 11.87
N VAL A 115 -17.74 4.90 12.36
CA VAL A 115 -17.62 4.61 13.80
C VAL A 115 -16.97 5.77 14.55
N ILE A 116 -15.88 6.35 14.06
CA ILE A 116 -15.23 7.46 14.79
C ILE A 116 -16.05 8.75 14.73
N ILE A 117 -16.72 9.02 13.62
CA ILE A 117 -17.62 10.17 13.50
C ILE A 117 -18.76 10.02 14.52
N TYR A 118 -19.41 8.85 14.55
CA TYR A 118 -20.50 8.57 15.48
C TYR A 118 -20.04 8.58 16.94
N ASN A 119 -18.89 7.98 17.23
CA ASN A 119 -18.30 7.99 18.57
C ASN A 119 -18.06 9.44 19.07
N LYS A 120 -17.51 10.31 18.23
CA LYS A 120 -17.30 11.71 18.59
C LYS A 120 -18.61 12.47 18.80
N TYR A 121 -19.63 12.19 17.99
CA TYR A 121 -20.97 12.74 18.15
C TYR A 121 -21.57 12.37 19.53
N LEU A 122 -21.53 11.08 19.88
CA LEU A 122 -22.05 10.60 21.18
C LEU A 122 -21.38 11.25 22.38
N TYR A 123 -20.08 11.58 22.29
CA TYR A 123 -19.32 12.17 23.40
C TYR A 123 -19.18 13.70 23.30
N GLY A 124 -19.91 14.36 22.41
CA GLY A 124 -19.85 15.81 22.22
C GLY A 124 -18.46 16.34 21.82
N LYS A 125 -17.65 15.52 21.15
CA LYS A 125 -16.27 15.90 20.75
C LYS A 125 -16.24 16.51 19.36
N ASN A 126 -15.46 17.56 19.20
CA ASN A 126 -15.27 18.23 17.92
C ASN A 126 -14.62 17.29 16.88
N HIS A 127 -15.07 17.36 15.62
CA HIS A 127 -14.51 16.63 14.51
C HIS A 127 -13.29 17.36 13.92
N PHE A 128 -12.37 16.62 13.31
CA PHE A 128 -11.24 17.14 12.52
C PHE A 128 -10.39 18.20 13.21
N THR A 129 -10.09 18.03 14.49
CA THR A 129 -9.28 18.97 15.30
C THR A 129 -7.80 18.65 15.30
N SER A 130 -7.36 17.59 14.63
CA SER A 130 -5.96 17.14 14.58
C SER A 130 -5.52 16.89 13.13
N TRP A 131 -4.21 16.90 12.89
CA TRP A 131 -3.65 16.53 11.58
C TRP A 131 -4.09 15.14 11.13
N HIS A 132 -4.12 14.15 12.04
CA HIS A 132 -4.68 12.83 11.74
C HIS A 132 -6.13 12.92 11.22
N GLY A 133 -6.95 13.74 11.84
CA GLY A 133 -8.35 13.91 11.44
C GLY A 133 -8.50 14.54 10.05
N TRP A 134 -7.74 15.60 9.74
CA TRP A 134 -7.77 16.25 8.44
C TRP A 134 -7.21 15.37 7.32
N PHE A 135 -6.04 14.75 7.55
CA PHE A 135 -5.46 13.82 6.59
C PHE A 135 -6.35 12.59 6.41
N GLY A 136 -6.99 12.11 7.49
CA GLY A 136 -7.95 11.01 7.41
C GLY A 136 -9.16 11.34 6.54
N LEU A 137 -9.76 12.54 6.68
CA LEU A 137 -10.84 13.00 5.82
C LEU A 137 -10.40 13.08 4.36
N ALA A 138 -9.25 13.71 4.10
CA ALA A 138 -8.68 13.81 2.75
C ALA A 138 -8.42 12.43 2.14
N THR A 139 -7.87 11.49 2.94
CA THR A 139 -7.64 10.11 2.52
C THR A 139 -8.95 9.44 2.10
N MET A 140 -10.01 9.53 2.90
CA MET A 140 -11.30 8.92 2.57
C MET A 140 -11.88 9.48 1.27
N ILE A 141 -11.84 10.80 1.07
CA ILE A 141 -12.30 11.43 -0.18
C ILE A 141 -11.49 10.89 -1.37
N MET A 142 -10.16 10.87 -1.26
CA MET A 142 -9.28 10.42 -2.34
C MET A 142 -9.45 8.93 -2.63
N VAL A 143 -9.73 8.09 -1.65
CA VAL A 143 -10.03 6.66 -1.83
C VAL A 143 -11.30 6.46 -2.66
N PHE A 144 -12.36 7.22 -2.39
CA PHE A 144 -13.59 7.14 -3.20
C PHE A 144 -13.36 7.62 -4.64
N LEU A 145 -12.61 8.71 -4.85
CA LEU A 145 -12.26 9.17 -6.19
C LEU A 145 -11.41 8.14 -6.94
N GLN A 146 -10.47 7.51 -6.27
CA GLN A 146 -9.64 6.43 -6.80
C GLN A 146 -10.48 5.19 -7.18
N ALA A 147 -11.47 4.84 -6.37
CA ALA A 147 -12.40 3.75 -6.66
C ALA A 147 -13.22 4.04 -7.93
N LEU A 148 -13.78 5.25 -8.05
CA LEU A 148 -14.50 5.68 -9.26
C LEU A 148 -13.61 5.64 -10.50
N GLN A 149 -12.34 6.07 -10.37
CA GLN A 149 -11.37 5.96 -11.45
C GLN A 149 -11.09 4.49 -11.81
N GLY A 150 -11.01 3.59 -10.81
CA GLY A 150 -10.87 2.15 -11.01
C GLY A 150 -12.06 1.54 -11.77
N VAL A 151 -13.29 1.89 -11.39
CA VAL A 151 -14.52 1.48 -12.10
C VAL A 151 -14.47 1.89 -13.57
N SER A 152 -13.99 3.08 -13.88
CA SER A 152 -13.88 3.58 -15.25
C SER A 152 -12.99 2.73 -16.16
N ILE A 153 -12.05 1.94 -15.60
CA ILE A 153 -11.18 1.05 -16.36
C ILE A 153 -11.97 -0.13 -16.94
N PHE A 154 -12.92 -0.66 -16.15
CA PHE A 154 -13.77 -1.78 -16.56
C PHE A 154 -14.98 -1.29 -17.37
N TYR A 155 -15.54 -0.15 -17.01
CA TYR A 155 -16.75 0.43 -17.61
C TYR A 155 -16.44 1.83 -18.17
N PRO A 156 -16.08 1.93 -19.47
CA PRO A 156 -15.69 3.20 -20.08
C PRO A 156 -16.74 4.32 -20.00
N SER A 157 -18.02 3.96 -19.89
CA SER A 157 -19.12 4.91 -19.72
C SER A 157 -19.05 5.74 -18.43
N PHE A 158 -18.37 5.25 -17.40
CA PHE A 158 -18.13 5.96 -16.15
C PHE A 158 -16.83 6.78 -16.15
N ALA A 159 -16.13 6.85 -17.29
CA ALA A 159 -14.88 7.61 -17.35
C ALA A 159 -15.15 9.12 -17.28
N LEU A 160 -14.57 9.78 -16.26
CA LEU A 160 -14.65 11.24 -16.10
C LEU A 160 -13.94 12.00 -17.25
N PHE A 161 -12.98 11.35 -17.92
CA PHE A 161 -12.20 11.93 -19.01
C PHE A 161 -12.13 10.96 -20.19
N LYS A 162 -12.24 11.51 -21.42
CA LYS A 162 -12.01 10.76 -22.66
C LYS A 162 -10.51 10.45 -22.81
N ALA A 163 -10.07 9.31 -22.30
CA ALA A 163 -8.69 8.85 -22.39
C ALA A 163 -8.61 7.39 -22.85
N LYS A 164 -7.52 7.03 -23.53
CA LYS A 164 -7.26 5.64 -23.94
C LYS A 164 -7.10 4.74 -22.70
N LEU A 165 -7.48 3.46 -22.82
CA LEU A 165 -7.41 2.51 -21.70
C LEU A 165 -6.02 2.46 -21.03
N GLY A 166 -4.95 2.54 -21.81
CA GLY A 166 -3.58 2.58 -21.30
C GLY A 166 -3.33 3.79 -20.40
N GLN A 167 -3.76 4.97 -20.83
CA GLN A 167 -3.63 6.22 -20.06
C GLN A 167 -4.45 6.15 -18.76
N ARG A 168 -5.69 5.61 -18.82
CA ARG A 168 -6.52 5.44 -17.59
C ARG A 168 -5.85 4.52 -16.57
N LYS A 169 -5.25 3.40 -17.03
CA LYS A 169 -4.49 2.50 -16.15
C LYS A 169 -3.25 3.19 -15.54
N GLN A 170 -2.55 4.02 -16.31
CA GLN A 170 -1.40 4.77 -15.81
C GLN A 170 -1.80 5.82 -14.77
N LEU A 171 -2.86 6.59 -15.06
CA LEU A 171 -3.39 7.58 -14.12
C LEU A 171 -3.90 6.90 -12.84
N HIS A 172 -4.61 5.78 -12.95
CA HIS A 172 -5.05 5.01 -11.79
C HIS A 172 -3.88 4.53 -10.93
N ALA A 173 -2.80 4.05 -11.54
CA ALA A 173 -1.61 3.63 -10.80
C ALA A 173 -0.92 4.82 -10.10
N LEU A 174 -0.78 5.96 -10.79
CA LEU A 174 -0.17 7.17 -10.22
C LEU A 174 -1.01 7.72 -9.06
N PHE A 175 -2.30 7.96 -9.29
CA PHE A 175 -3.21 8.43 -8.23
C PHE A 175 -3.31 7.43 -7.08
N GLY A 176 -3.36 6.12 -7.38
CA GLY A 176 -3.36 5.07 -6.38
C GLY A 176 -2.11 5.10 -5.48
N THR A 177 -0.95 5.42 -6.05
CA THR A 177 0.28 5.60 -5.27
C THR A 177 0.18 6.81 -4.34
N LEU A 178 -0.36 7.94 -4.82
CA LEU A 178 -0.58 9.13 -3.99
C LEU A 178 -1.59 8.85 -2.87
N VAL A 179 -2.69 8.15 -3.16
CA VAL A 179 -3.68 7.74 -2.15
C VAL A 179 -3.05 6.83 -1.10
N PHE A 180 -2.22 5.87 -1.52
CA PHE A 180 -1.51 4.98 -0.60
C PHE A 180 -0.52 5.72 0.29
N MET A 181 0.23 6.70 -0.26
CA MET A 181 1.11 7.56 0.53
C MET A 181 0.32 8.39 1.55
N LEU A 182 -0.82 8.95 1.15
CA LEU A 182 -1.68 9.73 2.02
C LEU A 182 -2.27 8.87 3.15
N ALA A 183 -2.73 7.65 2.83
CA ALA A 183 -3.20 6.68 3.81
C ALA A 183 -2.09 6.29 4.80
N SER A 184 -0.88 5.99 4.32
CA SER A 184 0.28 5.68 5.16
C SER A 184 0.65 6.84 6.08
N THR A 185 0.65 8.07 5.56
CA THR A 185 0.86 9.28 6.37
C THR A 185 -0.22 9.43 7.44
N THR A 186 -1.49 9.18 7.10
CA THR A 186 -2.60 9.22 8.05
C THR A 186 -2.42 8.19 9.16
N ILE A 187 -2.00 6.96 8.84
CA ILE A 187 -1.70 5.92 9.82
C ILE A 187 -0.58 6.39 10.76
N VAL A 188 0.54 6.89 10.21
CA VAL A 188 1.65 7.41 11.01
C VAL A 188 1.19 8.54 11.94
N LEU A 189 0.41 9.50 11.46
CA LEU A 189 -0.17 10.55 12.31
C LEU A 189 -1.08 9.99 13.41
N GLY A 190 -1.73 8.85 13.18
CA GLY A 190 -2.51 8.13 14.19
C GLY A 190 -1.67 7.60 15.34
N TYR A 191 -0.42 7.21 15.10
CA TYR A 191 0.51 6.76 16.15
C TYR A 191 0.95 7.90 17.09
N PHE A 192 0.77 9.16 16.69
CA PHE A 192 0.99 10.32 17.55
C PHE A 192 -0.26 10.72 18.36
N SER A 193 -1.36 9.98 18.26
CA SER A 193 -2.52 10.20 19.11
C SER A 193 -2.23 9.84 20.57
N SER A 194 -2.82 10.58 21.51
CA SER A 194 -2.68 10.27 22.94
C SER A 194 -3.10 8.84 23.28
N TRP A 195 -4.07 8.30 22.55
CA TRP A 195 -4.50 6.92 22.73
C TRP A 195 -3.38 5.93 22.43
N PHE A 196 -2.67 6.08 21.31
CA PHE A 196 -1.61 5.15 20.93
C PHE A 196 -0.36 5.31 21.80
N VAL A 197 0.06 6.56 22.02
CA VAL A 197 1.22 6.89 22.88
C VAL A 197 1.04 6.33 24.29
N ASN A 198 -0.15 6.50 24.90
CA ASN A 198 -0.41 6.02 26.27
C ASN A 198 -0.56 4.48 26.36
N LYS A 199 -0.73 3.78 25.25
CA LYS A 199 -0.88 2.31 25.22
C LYS A 199 0.39 1.58 24.80
N THR A 200 1.42 2.28 24.37
CA THR A 200 2.66 1.70 23.85
C THR A 200 3.88 2.18 24.61
N ASN A 201 4.94 1.39 24.59
CA ASN A 201 6.29 1.84 24.94
C ASN A 201 7.01 2.35 23.68
N ASP A 202 8.17 2.97 23.86
CA ASP A 202 8.97 3.55 22.76
C ASP A 202 9.31 2.54 21.66
N ILE A 203 9.57 1.29 22.02
CA ILE A 203 9.91 0.23 21.05
C ILE A 203 8.72 -0.06 20.13
N VAL A 204 7.53 -0.26 20.68
CA VAL A 204 6.31 -0.52 19.89
C VAL A 204 5.92 0.71 19.08
N TRP A 205 6.04 1.90 19.69
CA TRP A 205 5.70 3.15 19.03
C TRP A 205 6.61 3.43 17.84
N TRP A 206 7.93 3.47 18.02
CA TRP A 206 8.88 3.67 16.94
C TRP A 206 8.87 2.52 15.94
N GLY A 207 8.73 1.28 16.42
CA GLY A 207 8.59 0.11 15.56
C GLY A 207 7.40 0.21 14.61
N SER A 208 6.24 0.71 15.08
CA SER A 208 5.06 0.93 14.24
C SER A 208 5.29 2.03 13.21
N VAL A 209 5.90 3.16 13.62
CA VAL A 209 6.23 4.28 12.71
C VAL A 209 7.18 3.81 11.60
N PHE A 210 8.34 3.23 11.98
CA PHE A 210 9.34 2.79 11.02
C PHE A 210 8.83 1.68 10.10
N SER A 211 8.11 0.70 10.63
CA SER A 211 7.52 -0.37 9.80
C SER A 211 6.57 0.18 8.75
N THR A 212 5.71 1.14 9.12
CA THR A 212 4.79 1.78 8.16
C THR A 212 5.55 2.56 7.09
N LEU A 213 6.57 3.34 7.47
CA LEU A 213 7.38 4.11 6.53
C LEU A 213 8.18 3.21 5.58
N VAL A 214 8.79 2.14 6.11
CA VAL A 214 9.53 1.14 5.31
C VAL A 214 8.59 0.46 4.32
N MET A 215 7.43 -0.01 4.77
CA MET A 215 6.42 -0.61 3.91
C MET A 215 5.99 0.35 2.78
N ALA A 216 5.68 1.60 3.13
CA ALA A 216 5.29 2.61 2.15
C ALA A 216 6.41 2.89 1.14
N GLY A 217 7.65 3.04 1.59
CA GLY A 217 8.81 3.27 0.72
C GLY A 217 9.06 2.12 -0.26
N ILE A 218 8.96 0.86 0.21
CA ILE A 218 9.13 -0.31 -0.66
C ILE A 218 8.04 -0.35 -1.74
N ILE A 219 6.77 -0.14 -1.37
CA ILE A 219 5.64 -0.18 -2.30
C ILE A 219 5.75 0.93 -3.34
N VAL A 220 6.00 2.17 -2.92
CA VAL A 220 6.20 3.31 -3.84
C VAL A 220 7.36 3.04 -4.78
N GLY A 221 8.50 2.54 -4.28
CA GLY A 221 9.66 2.16 -5.08
C GLY A 221 9.33 1.08 -6.11
N GLN A 222 8.54 0.06 -5.75
CA GLN A 222 8.12 -0.99 -6.69
C GLN A 222 7.19 -0.44 -7.78
N VAL A 223 6.17 0.34 -7.42
CA VAL A 223 5.23 0.92 -8.40
C VAL A 223 5.93 1.87 -9.36
N THR A 224 6.82 2.72 -8.87
CA THR A 224 7.56 3.68 -9.70
C THR A 224 8.55 3.00 -10.64
N ASN A 225 9.26 1.95 -10.19
CA ASN A 225 10.17 1.17 -11.01
C ASN A 225 9.41 0.43 -12.15
N GLU A 226 8.25 -0.15 -11.86
CA GLU A 226 7.39 -0.76 -12.87
C GLU A 226 6.89 0.25 -13.90
N TYR A 227 6.54 1.45 -13.46
CA TYR A 227 6.13 2.53 -14.35
C TYR A 227 7.27 2.97 -15.27
N ALA A 228 8.47 3.17 -14.72
CA ALA A 228 9.66 3.54 -15.47
C ALA A 228 10.07 2.47 -16.50
N ALA A 229 9.99 1.18 -16.12
CA ALA A 229 10.32 0.07 -17.01
C ALA A 229 9.38 -0.01 -18.23
N ARG A 230 8.08 0.30 -18.06
CA ARG A 230 7.10 0.29 -19.15
C ARG A 230 7.20 1.46 -20.13
N ASN A 231 7.76 2.56 -19.68
CA ASN A 231 7.89 3.79 -20.50
C ASN A 231 9.29 3.98 -21.10
N LYS A 232 10.17 2.97 -20.99
CA LYS A 232 11.45 2.99 -21.71
C LYS A 232 11.19 2.95 -23.21
N PRO A 233 11.71 3.87 -24.02
CA PRO A 233 11.62 3.81 -25.48
C PRO A 233 12.23 2.50 -25.95
N SER A 234 11.52 1.78 -26.83
CA SER A 234 12.11 0.67 -27.58
C SER A 234 13.29 1.20 -28.39
N LYS A 235 14.50 0.72 -28.08
CA LYS A 235 15.69 0.99 -28.88
C LYS A 235 15.60 0.29 -30.21
#